data_6011c2642bec6914639d1addde809f76
#
_entry.id   6011c2642bec6914639d1addde809f76
#
_cell.length_a   1.000
_cell.length_b   1.000
_cell.length_c   1.000
_cell.angle_alpha   90.00
_cell.angle_beta   90.00
_cell.angle_gamma   90.00
#
_symmetry.space_group_name_H-M   'P 1'
#
loop_
_entity.id
_entity.type
_entity.pdbx_description
1 polymer ?
#
loop_
_entity_poly.entity_id
_entity_poly.type
_entity_poly.pdbx_seq_one_letter_code
_entity_poly.pdbx_strand_id
1 'polypeptide(L)' 'METRYTVRQTVEMTGVKSYVLRYWEEELELQIHRNELGHRYYTGYDIQLFLNIKELKRRGLQLRAIKKL' A
#
# COMPACT_ATOMS: atom_id res chain seq x y z
N MET A 1 -7.60 1.22 19.43
CA MET A 1 -6.67 0.13 19.10
C MET A 1 -6.53 0.03 17.59
N GLU A 2 -5.30 -0.09 17.12
CA GLU A 2 -5.03 -0.13 15.69
C GLU A 2 -5.37 -1.51 15.10
N THR A 3 -6.17 -1.52 14.05
CA THR A 3 -6.43 -2.77 13.32
C THR A 3 -5.29 -3.00 12.33
N ARG A 4 -4.78 -4.22 12.32
CA ARG A 4 -3.69 -4.61 11.43
C ARG A 4 -4.20 -5.61 10.41
N TYR A 5 -3.73 -5.46 9.19
CA TYR A 5 -4.11 -6.32 8.06
C TYR A 5 -2.88 -7.02 7.51
N THR A 6 -3.01 -8.30 7.21
CA THR A 6 -1.92 -9.05 6.59
C THR A 6 -1.75 -8.59 5.14
N VAL A 7 -0.63 -8.99 4.53
CA VAL A 7 -0.43 -8.75 3.10
C VAL A 7 -1.58 -9.34 2.29
N ARG A 8 -1.98 -10.57 2.64
CA ARG A 8 -3.08 -11.25 1.94
C ARG A 8 -4.39 -10.48 2.04
N GLN A 9 -4.73 -10.05 3.25
CA GLN A 9 -5.95 -9.26 3.44
C GLN A 9 -5.90 -7.95 2.65
N THR A 10 -4.74 -7.31 2.64
CA THR A 10 -4.55 -6.05 1.92
C THR A 10 -4.74 -6.26 0.42
N VAL A 11 -4.17 -7.33 -0.12
CA VAL A 11 -4.35 -7.69 -1.53
C VAL A 11 -5.83 -7.88 -1.84
N GLU A 12 -6.54 -8.60 -0.98
CA GLU A 12 -7.98 -8.83 -1.18
C GLU A 12 -8.79 -7.54 -1.10
N MET A 13 -8.46 -6.68 -0.15
CA MET A 13 -9.23 -5.44 0.05
C MET A 13 -8.96 -4.39 -1.03
N THR A 14 -7.75 -4.34 -1.55
CA THR A 14 -7.38 -3.32 -2.53
C THR A 14 -7.48 -3.80 -3.97
N GLY A 15 -7.44 -5.11 -4.18
CA GLY A 15 -7.37 -5.67 -5.53
C GLY A 15 -6.01 -5.44 -6.18
N VAL A 16 -5.00 -5.08 -5.41
CA VAL A 16 -3.65 -4.82 -5.90
C VAL A 16 -2.77 -6.01 -5.52
N LYS A 17 -2.05 -6.55 -6.49
CA LYS A 17 -1.19 -7.72 -6.26
C LYS A 17 -0.04 -7.37 -5.33
N SER A 18 0.45 -8.35 -4.57
CA SER A 18 1.46 -8.12 -3.56
C SER A 18 2.74 -7.50 -4.11
N TYR A 19 3.19 -7.94 -5.29
CA TYR A 19 4.40 -7.38 -5.88
C TYR A 19 4.21 -5.94 -6.33
N VAL A 20 2.98 -5.55 -6.66
CA VAL A 20 2.67 -4.16 -7.01
C VAL A 20 2.69 -3.29 -5.76
N LEU A 21 2.13 -3.80 -4.66
CA LEU A 21 2.18 -3.09 -3.37
C LEU A 21 3.63 -2.80 -2.97
N ARG A 22 4.50 -3.81 -3.11
CA ARG A 22 5.93 -3.66 -2.78
C ARG A 22 6.60 -2.63 -3.68
N TYR A 23 6.27 -2.66 -4.95
CA TYR A 23 6.83 -1.71 -5.90
C TYR A 23 6.42 -0.28 -5.53
N TRP A 24 5.15 -0.07 -5.19
CA TRP A 24 4.67 1.25 -4.78
C TRP A 24 5.34 1.71 -3.48
N GLU A 25 5.47 0.81 -2.50
CA GLU A 25 6.12 1.13 -1.23
C GLU A 25 7.55 1.62 -1.47
N GLU A 26 8.26 0.93 -2.34
CA GLU A 26 9.65 1.27 -2.64
C GLU A 26 9.74 2.58 -3.40
N GLU A 27 8.97 2.73 -4.47
CA GLU A 27 9.01 3.93 -5.31
C GLU A 27 8.51 5.18 -4.59
N LEU A 28 7.50 5.03 -3.76
CA LEU A 28 6.93 6.15 -3.01
C LEU A 28 7.57 6.33 -1.64
N GLU A 29 8.56 5.50 -1.32
CA GLU A 29 9.28 5.54 -0.05
C GLU A 29 8.33 5.49 1.15
N LEU A 30 7.35 4.59 1.09
CA LEU A 30 6.38 4.41 2.16
C LEU A 30 6.99 3.62 3.30
N GLN A 31 6.56 3.93 4.52
CA GLN A 31 7.02 3.19 5.68
C GLN A 31 6.38 1.80 5.71
N ILE A 32 7.23 0.78 5.88
CA ILE A 32 6.77 -0.59 5.97
C ILE A 32 6.68 -0.97 7.44
N HIS A 33 5.50 -1.48 7.84
CA HIS A 33 5.30 -1.95 9.22
C HIS A 33 5.65 -3.44 9.31
N ARG A 34 6.29 -3.81 10.42
CA ARG A 34 6.57 -5.21 10.73
C ARG A 34 6.19 -5.48 12.18
N ASN A 35 5.60 -6.64 12.41
CA ASN A 35 5.23 -7.03 13.77
C ASN A 35 6.43 -7.63 14.49
N GLU A 36 6.21 -8.17 15.69
CA GLU A 36 7.27 -8.69 16.55
C GLU A 36 8.00 -9.89 15.92
N LEU A 37 7.30 -10.59 15.00
CA LEU A 37 7.88 -11.74 14.31
C LEU A 37 8.55 -11.34 12.99
N GLY A 38 8.55 -10.05 12.67
CA GLY A 38 9.16 -9.56 11.43
C GLY A 38 8.25 -9.66 10.22
N HIS A 39 6.98 -10.01 10.39
CA HIS A 39 6.03 -10.11 9.28
C HIS A 39 5.46 -8.74 8.94
N ARG A 40 5.30 -8.48 7.65
CA ARG A 40 4.71 -7.24 7.18
C ARG A 40 3.24 -7.19 7.55
N TYR A 41 2.77 -6.00 7.89
CA TYR A 41 1.34 -5.77 8.06
C TYR A 41 1.01 -4.35 7.62
N TYR A 42 -0.28 -4.09 7.43
CA TYR A 42 -0.77 -2.79 7.00
C TYR A 42 -1.87 -2.31 7.93
N THR A 43 -2.05 -1.00 7.98
CA THR A 43 -3.11 -0.36 8.77
C THR A 43 -4.25 0.08 7.86
N GLY A 44 -5.36 0.52 8.47
CA GLY A 44 -6.46 1.08 7.68
C GLY A 44 -6.02 2.29 6.88
N TYR A 45 -5.10 3.08 7.41
CA TYR A 45 -4.53 4.21 6.69
C TYR A 45 -3.81 3.73 5.42
N ASP A 46 -3.02 2.66 5.54
CA ASP A 46 -2.30 2.11 4.38
C ASP A 46 -3.27 1.61 3.32
N ILE A 47 -4.33 0.91 3.75
CA ILE A 47 -5.35 0.41 2.82
C ILE A 47 -5.94 1.57 2.02
N GLN A 48 -6.32 2.64 2.72
CA GLN A 48 -6.90 3.81 2.05
C GLN A 48 -5.90 4.46 1.10
N LEU A 49 -4.64 4.54 1.53
CA LEU A 49 -3.57 5.10 0.70
C LEU A 49 -3.41 4.30 -0.59
N PHE A 50 -3.36 2.97 -0.50
CA PHE A 50 -3.23 2.12 -1.68
C PHE A 50 -4.44 2.25 -2.62
N LEU A 51 -5.64 2.39 -2.06
CA LEU A 51 -6.82 2.59 -2.88
C LEU A 51 -6.74 3.93 -3.62
N ASN A 52 -6.24 4.97 -2.96
CA ASN A 52 -6.05 6.27 -3.58
C ASN A 52 -5.02 6.21 -4.70
N ILE A 53 -3.90 5.52 -4.47
CA ILE A 53 -2.86 5.35 -5.48
C ILE A 53 -3.43 4.59 -6.68
N LYS A 54 -4.19 3.52 -6.41
CA LYS A 54 -4.81 2.72 -7.45
C LYS A 54 -5.69 3.58 -8.35
N GLU A 55 -6.50 4.45 -7.74
CA GLU A 55 -7.40 5.32 -8.48
C GLU A 55 -6.63 6.34 -9.31
N LEU A 56 -5.58 6.93 -8.75
CA LEU A 56 -4.76 7.90 -9.48
C LEU A 56 -4.05 7.22 -10.66
N LYS A 57 -3.56 6.00 -10.45
CA LYS A 57 -2.94 5.23 -11.52
C LYS A 57 -3.95 4.92 -12.63
N ARG A 58 -5.18 4.58 -12.23
CA ARG A 58 -6.26 4.32 -13.21
C ARG A 58 -6.52 5.56 -14.07
N ARG A 59 -6.36 6.76 -13.49
CA ARG A 59 -6.54 8.02 -14.20
C ARG A 59 -5.33 8.44 -15.02
N GLY A 60 -4.28 7.61 -15.02
CA GLY A 60 -3.13 7.84 -15.88
C GLY A 60 -1.95 8.55 -15.23
N LEU A 61 -2.01 8.84 -13.92
CA LEU A 61 -0.88 9.48 -13.26
C LEU A 61 0.26 8.48 -13.07
N GLN A 62 1.48 8.95 -13.27
CA GLN A 62 2.67 8.16 -12.98
C GLN A 62 2.99 8.26 -11.48
N LEU A 63 3.65 7.23 -10.95
CA LEU A 63 4.01 7.21 -9.53
C LEU A 63 4.81 8.44 -9.12
N ARG A 64 5.69 8.90 -9.98
CA ARG A 64 6.49 10.09 -9.72
C ARG A 64 5.64 11.32 -9.45
N ALA A 65 4.55 11.46 -10.20
CA ALA A 65 3.61 12.57 -10.00
C ALA A 65 2.82 12.37 -8.70
N ILE A 66 2.43 11.13 -8.41
CA ILE A 66 1.70 10.81 -7.18
C ILE A 66 2.55 11.11 -5.94
N LYS A 67 3.83 10.80 -6.00
CA LYS A 67 4.75 11.05 -4.88
C LYS A 67 4.81 12.52 -4.49
N LYS A 68 4.58 13.42 -5.43
CA LYS A 68 4.64 14.86 -5.20
C LYS A 68 3.37 15.47 -4.61
N LEU A 69 2.31 14.70 -4.52
CA LEU A 69 1.03 15.20 -4.01
C LEU A 69 1.02 15.41 -2.49
#